data_1a6a793e417a53bd35a3b2692b6f1f14
#
_entry.id   1a6a793e417a53bd35a3b2692b6f1f14
#
_cell.length_a   1.000
_cell.length_b   1.000
_cell.length_c   1.000
_cell.angle_alpha   90.00
_cell.angle_beta   90.00
_cell.angle_gamma   90.00
#
_symmetry.space_group_name_H-M   'P 1'
#
loop_
_entity.id
_entity.type
_entity.pdbx_description
1 polymer ?
#
loop_
_entity_poly.entity_id
_entity_poly.type
_entity_poly.pdbx_seq_one_letter_code
_entity_poly.pdbx_strand_id
1 'polypeptide(L)'
;MVLLKKNQKTAAGISVMTFLVAVAISLVYYQFYYVPTINRKPRVPQDILNPPSITNVGILPGSSLESQAQNFFPSDVRVSLGANNKVIWKNNDNTYHSVTSDNDYVDKISGKFDSTATIGLMPSGQTYNFTFTEAGVYHYHCIPHPWMKGTVTVLAEHD
;
A
#
# COMPACT_ATOMS: atom_id res chain seq x y z
N MET A 1 -22.28 -12.05 70.29
CA MET A 1 -22.26 -12.84 69.05
C MET A 1 -22.89 -12.12 67.84
N VAL A 2 -23.65 -11.04 68.00
CA VAL A 2 -24.37 -10.33 66.92
C VAL A 2 -23.44 -9.29 66.14
N LEU A 3 -22.48 -8.68 66.82
CA LEU A 3 -21.59 -7.63 66.21
C LEU A 3 -20.60 -8.19 65.19
N LEU A 4 -20.11 -9.40 65.33
CA LEU A 4 -19.18 -10.07 64.39
C LEU A 4 -19.84 -10.39 63.03
N LYS A 5 -21.15 -10.71 63.03
CA LYS A 5 -21.89 -11.05 61.81
C LYS A 5 -22.18 -9.82 60.92
N LYS A 6 -22.26 -8.61 61.51
CA LYS A 6 -22.50 -7.37 60.78
C LYS A 6 -21.22 -6.90 60.04
N ASN A 7 -20.04 -7.05 60.66
CA ASN A 7 -18.76 -6.70 60.05
C ASN A 7 -18.38 -7.64 58.90
N GLN A 8 -18.76 -8.92 58.94
CA GLN A 8 -18.50 -9.83 57.82
C GLN A 8 -19.32 -9.51 56.58
N LYS A 9 -20.56 -9.06 56.72
CA LYS A 9 -21.41 -8.67 55.57
C LYS A 9 -20.91 -7.36 54.90
N THR A 10 -20.42 -6.39 55.67
CA THR A 10 -19.85 -5.16 55.14
C THR A 10 -18.50 -5.41 54.45
N ALA A 11 -17.63 -6.26 55.00
CA ALA A 11 -16.37 -6.64 54.39
C ALA A 11 -16.57 -7.36 53.05
N ALA A 12 -17.51 -8.31 52.98
CA ALA A 12 -17.85 -9.01 51.75
C ALA A 12 -18.42 -8.06 50.67
N GLY A 13 -19.26 -7.10 51.10
CA GLY A 13 -19.81 -6.08 50.18
C GLY A 13 -18.71 -5.16 49.57
N ILE A 14 -17.76 -4.73 50.41
CA ILE A 14 -16.63 -3.91 49.97
C ILE A 14 -15.76 -4.69 48.96
N SER A 15 -15.47 -5.97 49.23
CA SER A 15 -14.66 -6.80 48.31
C SER A 15 -15.34 -7.02 46.96
N VAL A 16 -16.66 -7.21 46.92
CA VAL A 16 -17.39 -7.34 45.65
C VAL A 16 -17.37 -6.02 44.87
N MET A 17 -17.58 -4.90 45.56
CA MET A 17 -17.53 -3.56 44.89
C MET A 17 -16.17 -3.26 44.32
N THR A 18 -15.08 -3.50 45.05
CA THR A 18 -13.72 -3.29 44.55
C THR A 18 -13.39 -4.17 43.36
N PHE A 19 -13.84 -5.42 43.35
CA PHE A 19 -13.72 -6.32 42.22
C PHE A 19 -14.46 -5.80 40.97
N LEU A 20 -15.71 -5.39 41.13
CA LEU A 20 -16.50 -4.83 40.01
C LEU A 20 -15.88 -3.56 39.43
N VAL A 21 -15.37 -2.68 40.29
CA VAL A 21 -14.65 -1.46 39.85
C VAL A 21 -13.38 -1.83 39.06
N ALA A 22 -12.60 -2.78 39.55
CA ALA A 22 -11.39 -3.23 38.85
C ALA A 22 -11.71 -3.85 37.48
N VAL A 23 -12.76 -4.66 37.38
CA VAL A 23 -13.23 -5.21 36.11
C VAL A 23 -13.70 -4.13 35.17
N ALA A 24 -14.46 -3.14 35.64
CA ALA A 24 -14.92 -2.02 34.82
C ALA A 24 -13.75 -1.20 34.28
N ILE A 25 -12.76 -0.87 35.11
CA ILE A 25 -11.55 -0.17 34.69
C ILE A 25 -10.79 -0.97 33.66
N SER A 26 -10.63 -2.29 33.87
CA SER A 26 -9.95 -3.19 32.91
C SER A 26 -10.66 -3.23 31.57
N LEU A 27 -11.98 -3.28 31.54
CA LEU A 27 -12.77 -3.26 30.31
C LEU A 27 -12.66 -1.91 29.58
N VAL A 28 -12.71 -0.79 30.31
CA VAL A 28 -12.51 0.55 29.75
C VAL A 28 -11.11 0.66 29.16
N TYR A 29 -10.08 0.23 29.89
CA TYR A 29 -8.71 0.23 29.39
C TYR A 29 -8.57 -0.63 28.14
N TYR A 30 -9.13 -1.85 28.16
CA TYR A 30 -9.10 -2.75 27.02
C TYR A 30 -9.75 -2.14 25.78
N GLN A 31 -10.97 -1.60 25.90
CA GLN A 31 -11.74 -1.06 24.78
C GLN A 31 -11.18 0.26 24.24
N PHE A 32 -10.77 1.18 25.13
CA PHE A 32 -10.40 2.54 24.71
C PHE A 32 -8.90 2.74 24.53
N TYR A 33 -8.08 1.89 25.10
CA TYR A 33 -6.63 2.00 25.00
C TYR A 33 -5.98 0.82 24.26
N TYR A 34 -6.21 -0.40 24.72
CA TYR A 34 -5.52 -1.57 24.17
C TYR A 34 -5.97 -1.91 22.75
N VAL A 35 -7.28 -2.05 22.51
CA VAL A 35 -7.83 -2.36 21.17
C VAL A 35 -7.47 -1.33 20.12
N PRO A 36 -7.55 0.00 20.35
CA PRO A 36 -7.11 0.99 19.39
C PRO A 36 -5.61 0.95 19.11
N THR A 37 -4.77 0.61 20.12
CA THR A 37 -3.32 0.53 19.91
C THR A 37 -2.91 -0.63 19.02
N ILE A 38 -3.50 -1.82 19.23
CA ILE A 38 -3.18 -3.00 18.42
C ILE A 38 -3.77 -2.92 17.00
N ASN A 39 -4.87 -2.19 16.83
CA ASN A 39 -5.54 -2.00 15.54
C ASN A 39 -5.05 -0.76 14.77
N ARG A 40 -4.04 -0.04 15.26
CA ARG A 40 -3.44 1.05 14.50
C ARG A 40 -2.79 0.48 13.24
N LYS A 41 -3.39 0.78 12.09
CA LYS A 41 -2.73 0.55 10.80
C LYS A 41 -1.45 1.39 10.76
N PRO A 42 -0.32 0.85 10.30
CA PRO A 42 0.88 1.65 10.04
C PRO A 42 0.47 2.87 9.21
N ARG A 43 0.76 4.08 9.70
CA ARG A 43 0.56 5.29 8.90
C ARG A 43 1.72 5.37 7.92
N VAL A 44 1.41 5.17 6.65
CA VAL A 44 2.37 5.50 5.60
C VAL A 44 2.55 7.03 5.60
N PRO A 45 3.77 7.55 5.60
CA PRO A 45 4.06 8.98 5.51
C PRO A 45 3.35 9.64 4.32
N GLN A 46 2.95 10.90 4.45
CA GLN A 46 2.16 11.60 3.43
C GLN A 46 2.95 11.90 2.16
N ASP A 47 4.24 12.10 2.26
CA ASP A 47 5.18 12.24 1.14
C ASP A 47 5.30 10.96 0.30
N ILE A 48 5.23 9.78 0.93
CA ILE A 48 5.17 8.50 0.20
C ILE A 48 3.85 8.38 -0.58
N LEU A 49 2.73 8.81 0.01
CA LEU A 49 1.42 8.75 -0.64
C LEU A 49 1.26 9.81 -1.73
N ASN A 50 1.84 10.98 -1.53
CA ASN A 50 1.77 12.14 -2.42
C ASN A 50 3.19 12.71 -2.63
N PRO A 51 4.05 12.01 -3.37
CA PRO A 51 5.42 12.46 -3.56
C PRO A 51 5.47 13.80 -4.32
N PRO A 52 6.44 14.68 -4.00
CA PRO A 52 6.56 16.00 -4.61
C PRO A 52 6.92 15.94 -6.10
N SER A 53 7.46 14.82 -6.55
CA SER A 53 7.83 14.59 -7.95
C SER A 53 7.22 13.29 -8.47
N ILE A 54 7.09 13.21 -9.79
CA ILE A 54 6.62 12.02 -10.51
C ILE A 54 7.67 11.52 -11.47
N THR A 55 7.68 10.21 -11.71
CA THR A 55 8.55 9.59 -12.73
C THR A 55 7.71 9.19 -13.93
N ASN A 56 8.15 9.54 -15.13
CA ASN A 56 7.41 9.24 -16.35
C ASN A 56 8.10 8.14 -17.16
N VAL A 57 7.29 7.23 -17.71
CA VAL A 57 7.70 6.18 -18.65
C VAL A 57 6.82 6.27 -19.89
N GLY A 58 7.42 6.35 -21.06
CA GLY A 58 6.69 6.31 -22.34
C GLY A 58 6.64 4.89 -22.89
N ILE A 59 5.50 4.48 -23.42
CA ILE A 59 5.42 3.37 -24.37
C ILE A 59 5.68 3.96 -25.74
N LEU A 60 6.74 3.51 -26.41
CA LEU A 60 7.20 4.11 -27.64
C LEU A 60 6.36 3.67 -28.85
N PRO A 61 6.23 4.50 -29.89
CA PRO A 61 5.61 4.10 -31.14
C PRO A 61 6.28 2.86 -31.74
N GLY A 62 5.47 1.90 -32.22
CA GLY A 62 5.95 0.63 -32.79
C GLY A 62 6.22 -0.47 -31.77
N SER A 63 5.91 -0.25 -30.47
CA SER A 63 6.14 -1.23 -29.41
C SER A 63 5.32 -2.52 -29.55
N SER A 64 4.27 -2.51 -30.37
CA SER A 64 3.52 -3.71 -30.77
C SER A 64 4.31 -4.68 -31.68
N LEU A 65 5.43 -4.27 -32.21
CA LEU A 65 6.31 -5.10 -33.04
C LEU A 65 7.42 -5.72 -32.17
N GLU A 66 7.56 -7.04 -32.20
CA GLU A 66 8.59 -7.75 -31.44
C GLU A 66 10.02 -7.33 -31.84
N SER A 67 10.19 -6.91 -33.08
CA SER A 67 11.47 -6.42 -33.60
C SER A 67 11.88 -5.04 -33.04
N GLN A 68 10.99 -4.35 -32.34
CA GLN A 68 11.28 -3.06 -31.72
C GLN A 68 12.19 -3.25 -30.50
N ALA A 69 13.38 -2.64 -30.55
CA ALA A 69 14.40 -2.82 -29.52
C ALA A 69 14.08 -2.11 -28.19
N GLN A 70 13.32 -1.02 -28.23
CA GLN A 70 12.92 -0.25 -27.06
C GLN A 70 11.41 -0.06 -27.06
N ASN A 71 10.76 -0.51 -26.01
CA ASN A 71 9.30 -0.47 -25.88
C ASN A 71 8.84 0.48 -24.77
N PHE A 72 9.26 0.24 -23.51
CA PHE A 72 9.15 1.20 -22.43
C PHE A 72 10.39 2.09 -22.41
N PHE A 73 10.23 3.40 -22.26
CA PHE A 73 11.35 4.32 -22.18
C PHE A 73 11.16 5.38 -21.07
N PRO A 74 12.09 5.43 -20.09
CA PRO A 74 13.14 4.45 -19.85
C PRO A 74 12.58 3.08 -19.47
N SER A 75 13.27 1.97 -19.83
CA SER A 75 12.87 0.60 -19.46
C SER A 75 13.13 0.30 -17.99
N ASP A 76 14.18 0.93 -17.44
CA ASP A 76 14.59 0.79 -16.05
C ASP A 76 14.56 2.16 -15.39
N VAL A 77 13.75 2.30 -14.35
CA VAL A 77 13.64 3.53 -13.58
C VAL A 77 13.98 3.27 -12.12
N ARG A 78 14.66 4.25 -11.51
CA ARG A 78 14.92 4.28 -10.08
C ARG A 78 14.13 5.41 -9.45
N VAL A 79 13.39 5.09 -8.40
CA VAL A 79 12.59 6.03 -7.64
C VAL A 79 12.90 5.87 -6.15
N SER A 80 12.67 6.92 -5.36
CA SER A 80 12.85 6.92 -3.91
C SER A 80 11.51 7.16 -3.22
N LEU A 81 11.24 6.41 -2.16
CA LEU A 81 10.04 6.62 -1.33
C LEU A 81 10.03 8.06 -0.80
N GLY A 82 8.87 8.69 -0.82
CA GLY A 82 8.68 10.06 -0.36
C GLY A 82 9.21 11.15 -1.31
N ALA A 83 9.91 10.80 -2.39
CA ALA A 83 10.47 11.77 -3.34
C ALA A 83 9.80 11.71 -4.71
N ASN A 84 9.81 10.55 -5.37
CA ASN A 84 9.32 10.37 -6.74
C ASN A 84 8.77 8.96 -7.02
N ASN A 85 8.31 8.28 -5.99
CA ASN A 85 7.78 6.90 -6.02
C ASN A 85 6.42 6.74 -6.71
N LYS A 86 5.88 7.80 -7.30
CA LYS A 86 4.75 7.75 -8.22
C LYS A 86 5.25 7.70 -9.64
N VAL A 87 4.94 6.60 -10.35
CA VAL A 87 5.30 6.42 -11.75
C VAL A 87 4.07 6.54 -12.63
N ILE A 88 4.22 7.23 -13.75
CA ILE A 88 3.17 7.40 -14.76
C ILE A 88 3.67 6.81 -16.09
N TRP A 89 2.94 5.85 -16.61
CA TRP A 89 3.14 5.30 -17.94
C TRP A 89 2.18 5.97 -18.91
N LYS A 90 2.70 6.42 -20.05
CA LYS A 90 1.90 7.01 -21.13
C LYS A 90 2.05 6.18 -22.40
N ASN A 91 0.93 5.75 -22.96
CA ASN A 91 0.93 5.08 -24.25
C ASN A 91 1.07 6.09 -25.39
N ASN A 92 2.24 6.15 -26.02
CA ASN A 92 2.48 6.97 -27.21
C ASN A 92 2.45 6.14 -28.51
N ASP A 93 2.16 4.83 -28.42
CA ASP A 93 1.93 3.97 -29.59
C ASP A 93 0.47 4.09 -30.05
N ASN A 94 0.19 3.62 -31.24
CA ASN A 94 -1.16 3.60 -31.84
C ASN A 94 -1.95 2.33 -31.49
N THR A 95 -1.36 1.40 -30.74
CA THR A 95 -1.88 0.10 -30.34
C THR A 95 -2.22 0.09 -28.85
N TYR A 96 -3.06 -0.86 -28.42
CA TYR A 96 -3.39 -1.08 -27.01
C TYR A 96 -2.25 -1.78 -26.26
N HIS A 97 -1.93 -1.27 -25.09
CA HIS A 97 -0.89 -1.82 -24.21
C HIS A 97 -1.37 -2.00 -22.78
N SER A 98 -0.58 -2.69 -21.97
CA SER A 98 -0.77 -2.76 -20.51
C SER A 98 0.55 -2.56 -19.76
N VAL A 99 0.42 -2.32 -18.48
CA VAL A 99 1.52 -2.32 -17.50
C VAL A 99 1.10 -3.26 -16.38
N THR A 100 1.71 -4.43 -16.32
CA THR A 100 1.27 -5.51 -15.43
C THR A 100 2.49 -6.14 -14.75
N SER A 101 2.46 -6.25 -13.43
CA SER A 101 3.53 -6.88 -12.65
C SER A 101 3.75 -8.34 -13.03
N ASP A 102 5.00 -8.78 -13.11
CA ASP A 102 5.34 -10.17 -13.38
C ASP A 102 4.95 -11.13 -12.24
N ASN A 103 4.88 -10.63 -11.01
CA ASN A 103 4.66 -11.41 -9.78
C ASN A 103 3.30 -11.15 -9.13
N ASP A 104 2.31 -10.64 -9.86
CA ASP A 104 1.00 -10.26 -9.31
C ASP A 104 1.10 -9.37 -8.06
N TYR A 105 2.07 -8.45 -8.04
CA TYR A 105 2.32 -7.59 -6.89
C TYR A 105 1.10 -6.76 -6.52
N VAL A 106 0.79 -6.76 -5.23
CA VAL A 106 -0.27 -5.97 -4.62
C VAL A 106 0.33 -5.10 -3.52
N ASP A 107 0.39 -3.80 -3.76
CA ASP A 107 0.75 -2.81 -2.76
C ASP A 107 -0.37 -2.67 -1.73
N LYS A 108 -0.04 -2.58 -0.45
CA LYS A 108 -1.03 -2.52 0.64
C LYS A 108 -1.93 -1.28 0.60
N ILE A 109 -1.49 -0.23 -0.07
CA ILE A 109 -2.20 1.05 -0.17
C ILE A 109 -2.73 1.26 -1.59
N SER A 110 -1.86 1.12 -2.60
CA SER A 110 -2.15 1.41 -4.01
C SER A 110 -2.90 0.27 -4.71
N GLY A 111 -2.94 -0.92 -4.10
CA GLY A 111 -3.60 -2.09 -4.67
C GLY A 111 -2.75 -2.83 -5.70
N LYS A 112 -3.39 -3.48 -6.66
CA LYS A 112 -2.71 -4.33 -7.64
C LYS A 112 -1.92 -3.47 -8.65
N PHE A 113 -0.65 -3.81 -8.86
CA PHE A 113 0.19 -3.20 -9.90
C PHE A 113 -0.15 -3.84 -11.26
N ASP A 114 -1.28 -3.42 -11.81
CA ASP A 114 -1.82 -3.93 -13.06
C ASP A 114 -2.80 -2.91 -13.65
N SER A 115 -2.47 -2.34 -14.80
CA SER A 115 -3.34 -1.39 -15.49
C SER A 115 -4.65 -2.04 -15.89
N THR A 116 -4.65 -3.33 -16.27
CA THR A 116 -5.85 -4.02 -16.73
C THR A 116 -6.88 -4.21 -15.63
N ALA A 117 -6.43 -4.30 -14.37
CA ALA A 117 -7.32 -4.41 -13.20
C ALA A 117 -8.01 -3.08 -12.85
N THR A 118 -7.50 -1.93 -13.32
CA THR A 118 -8.00 -0.60 -12.95
C THR A 118 -8.65 0.16 -14.11
N ILE A 119 -7.97 0.23 -15.25
CA ILE A 119 -8.40 1.02 -16.42
C ILE A 119 -8.56 0.19 -17.70
N GLY A 120 -8.26 -1.12 -17.65
CA GLY A 120 -8.23 -1.97 -18.83
C GLY A 120 -6.94 -1.82 -19.64
N LEU A 121 -6.98 -2.23 -20.90
CA LEU A 121 -5.93 -1.96 -21.86
C LEU A 121 -5.88 -0.47 -22.18
N MET A 122 -4.70 0.10 -22.25
CA MET A 122 -4.44 1.52 -22.50
C MET A 122 -4.45 1.79 -24.01
N PRO A 123 -5.44 2.49 -24.59
CA PRO A 123 -5.38 2.99 -25.96
C PRO A 123 -4.31 4.09 -26.10
N SER A 124 -4.04 4.47 -27.34
CA SER A 124 -3.13 5.58 -27.64
C SER A 124 -3.48 6.85 -26.86
N GLY A 125 -2.47 7.50 -26.30
CA GLY A 125 -2.56 8.73 -25.52
C GLY A 125 -2.98 8.52 -24.05
N GLN A 126 -3.48 7.36 -23.66
CA GLN A 126 -3.91 7.09 -22.29
C GLN A 126 -2.71 6.91 -21.35
N THR A 127 -2.93 7.22 -20.08
CA THR A 127 -1.94 7.06 -19.01
C THR A 127 -2.45 6.09 -17.94
N TYR A 128 -1.51 5.36 -17.36
CA TYR A 128 -1.68 4.60 -16.11
C TYR A 128 -0.71 5.14 -15.07
N ASN A 129 -1.11 5.21 -13.82
CA ASN A 129 -0.22 5.63 -12.73
C ASN A 129 -0.26 4.64 -11.58
N PHE A 130 0.87 4.51 -10.90
CA PHE A 130 1.00 3.67 -9.70
C PHE A 130 1.94 4.34 -8.70
N THR A 131 1.56 4.35 -7.42
CA THR A 131 2.40 4.85 -6.33
C THR A 131 2.92 3.66 -5.55
N PHE A 132 4.22 3.43 -5.59
CA PHE A 132 4.86 2.38 -4.81
C PHE A 132 5.02 2.85 -3.37
N THR A 133 4.59 2.03 -2.38
CA THR A 133 4.72 2.38 -0.96
C THR A 133 5.71 1.51 -0.21
N GLU A 134 6.33 0.55 -0.89
CA GLU A 134 7.34 -0.35 -0.34
C GLU A 134 8.60 -0.32 -1.22
N ALA A 135 9.80 -0.36 -0.60
CA ALA A 135 11.05 -0.49 -1.33
C ALA A 135 11.18 -1.88 -1.93
N GLY A 136 11.72 -1.98 -3.15
CA GLY A 136 11.86 -3.25 -3.84
C GLY A 136 12.20 -3.08 -5.32
N VAL A 137 12.30 -4.21 -6.02
CA VAL A 137 12.47 -4.27 -7.46
C VAL A 137 11.22 -4.89 -8.07
N TYR A 138 10.57 -4.17 -8.97
CA TYR A 138 9.29 -4.52 -9.56
C TYR A 138 9.45 -4.67 -11.06
N HIS A 139 9.45 -5.92 -11.52
CA HIS A 139 9.44 -6.24 -12.96
C HIS A 139 8.01 -6.22 -13.47
N TYR A 140 7.84 -5.69 -14.68
CA TYR A 140 6.54 -5.61 -15.34
C TYR A 140 6.64 -5.83 -16.84
N HIS A 141 5.54 -6.20 -17.44
CA HIS A 141 5.41 -6.44 -18.87
C HIS A 141 4.10 -5.90 -19.43
N CYS A 142 3.95 -5.99 -20.73
CA CYS A 142 2.68 -5.77 -21.44
C CYS A 142 2.01 -7.11 -21.74
N ILE A 143 0.76 -7.32 -21.30
CA ILE A 143 0.05 -8.60 -21.50
C ILE A 143 -0.09 -8.96 -22.98
N PRO A 144 -0.62 -8.09 -23.88
CA PRO A 144 -0.73 -8.45 -25.31
C PRO A 144 0.62 -8.53 -26.03
N HIS A 145 1.71 -7.96 -25.47
CA HIS A 145 3.03 -7.91 -26.10
C HIS A 145 4.12 -8.35 -25.09
N PRO A 146 4.30 -9.67 -24.84
CA PRO A 146 5.14 -10.17 -23.73
C PRO A 146 6.64 -9.85 -23.85
N TRP A 147 7.10 -9.44 -25.04
CA TRP A 147 8.47 -8.97 -25.26
C TRP A 147 8.74 -7.59 -24.63
N MET A 148 7.68 -6.78 -24.42
CA MET A 148 7.78 -5.49 -23.76
C MET A 148 7.96 -5.69 -22.25
N LYS A 149 9.14 -5.36 -21.75
CA LYS A 149 9.50 -5.52 -20.33
C LYS A 149 10.08 -4.23 -19.78
N GLY A 150 9.87 -4.01 -18.48
CA GLY A 150 10.46 -2.91 -17.75
C GLY A 150 10.66 -3.23 -16.29
N THR A 151 11.40 -2.36 -15.59
CA THR A 151 11.73 -2.50 -14.17
C THR A 151 11.58 -1.17 -13.46
N VAL A 152 10.94 -1.20 -12.28
CA VAL A 152 10.96 -0.08 -11.33
C VAL A 152 11.72 -0.54 -10.09
N THR A 153 12.83 0.14 -9.80
CA THR A 153 13.59 -0.04 -8.55
C THR A 153 13.19 1.08 -7.59
N VAL A 154 12.53 0.72 -6.51
CA VAL A 154 12.11 1.63 -5.45
C VAL A 154 13.11 1.56 -4.30
N LEU A 155 13.80 2.66 -4.07
CA LEU A 155 14.75 2.81 -2.98
C LEU A 155 14.01 3.24 -1.71
N ALA A 156 14.50 2.80 -0.54
CA ALA A 156 14.05 3.36 0.73
C ALA A 156 14.35 4.86 0.76
N GLU A 157 13.58 5.61 1.55
CA GLU A 157 13.86 7.01 1.82
C GLU A 157 15.29 7.18 2.32
N HIS A 158 16.02 8.16 1.79
CA HIS A 158 17.32 8.53 2.33
C HIS A 158 17.08 9.40 3.57
N ASP A 159 17.53 8.89 4.73
CA ASP A 159 17.73 9.68 5.94
C ASP A 159 18.75 10.81 5.70
#